data_5a041bc7e956e1f187b5dece1a3b1d9e
#
_entry.id   5a041bc7e956e1f187b5dece1a3b1d9e
#
_cell.length_a   1.000
_cell.length_b   1.000
_cell.length_c   1.000
_cell.angle_alpha   90.00
_cell.angle_beta   90.00
_cell.angle_gamma   90.00
#
_symmetry.space_group_name_H-M   'P 1'
#
loop_
_entity.id
_entity.type
_entity.pdbx_description
1 polymer ?
#
loop_
_entity_poly.entity_id
_entity_poly.type
_entity_poly.pdbx_seq_one_letter_code
_entity_poly.pdbx_strand_id
1 'polypeptide(L)'
;MRRRRVSIVRVIAPILIIWVLSPTALLAQAPPAPPVEGAVGAELEATPVSLLVGRSTVIDTGAPIARVSLTSADIADALVTSPNQLLLNGKMPGTISMFVWQRGGALRRYEVAVQRDLARLQGQLKELFPSQAIEAHSNGRQIVLSGTVPDKDVVARVVDVAAGYVERREDVV
;
A
#
# COMPACT_ATOMS: atom_id res chain seq x y z
N MET A 1 -32.16 73.45 69.48
CA MET A 1 -32.75 73.07 70.80
C MET A 1 -33.18 71.59 70.74
N ARG A 2 -32.95 70.85 71.82
CA ARG A 2 -33.25 69.42 72.09
C ARG A 2 -32.42 68.35 71.38
N ARG A 3 -31.38 67.98 72.09
CA ARG A 3 -30.64 66.71 71.88
C ARG A 3 -31.52 65.55 72.36
N ARG A 4 -31.62 64.49 71.49
CA ARG A 4 -32.10 63.20 71.94
C ARG A 4 -30.96 62.22 71.84
N ARG A 5 -30.54 61.68 72.96
CA ARG A 5 -29.64 60.55 73.12
C ARG A 5 -30.43 59.28 72.76
N VAL A 6 -29.88 58.46 71.94
CA VAL A 6 -30.39 57.12 71.73
C VAL A 6 -29.33 56.15 72.20
N SER A 7 -29.73 55.34 73.17
CA SER A 7 -28.91 54.31 73.82
C SER A 7 -28.60 53.16 72.88
N ILE A 8 -27.34 52.78 72.87
CA ILE A 8 -26.83 51.55 72.14
C ILE A 8 -27.09 50.37 73.06
N VAL A 9 -28.03 49.52 72.72
CA VAL A 9 -28.18 48.18 73.31
C VAL A 9 -27.29 47.21 72.53
N ARG A 10 -26.22 46.73 73.16
CA ARG A 10 -25.37 45.65 72.65
C ARG A 10 -26.10 44.36 72.94
N VAL A 11 -26.60 43.70 71.85
CA VAL A 11 -27.06 42.31 71.88
C VAL A 11 -25.90 41.45 71.41
N ILE A 12 -25.33 40.69 72.35
CA ILE A 12 -24.32 39.67 72.08
C ILE A 12 -25.08 38.39 71.66
N ALA A 13 -25.08 38.08 70.40
CA ALA A 13 -25.58 36.77 69.91
C ALA A 13 -24.42 35.79 69.82
N PRO A 14 -24.53 34.56 70.30
CA PRO A 14 -23.48 33.57 70.19
C PRO A 14 -23.41 33.03 68.71
N ILE A 15 -22.20 33.13 68.17
CA ILE A 15 -21.89 32.54 66.81
C ILE A 15 -21.88 31.03 66.98
N LEU A 16 -22.91 30.35 66.46
CA LEU A 16 -22.97 28.96 66.34
C LEU A 16 -22.17 28.61 65.06
N ILE A 17 -20.92 28.14 65.22
CA ILE A 17 -20.10 27.65 64.16
C ILE A 17 -20.66 26.27 63.72
N ILE A 18 -21.49 26.27 62.65
CA ILE A 18 -21.91 25.05 62.00
C ILE A 18 -20.75 24.59 61.09
N TRP A 19 -20.04 23.56 61.53
CA TRP A 19 -19.11 22.80 60.66
C TRP A 19 -19.92 22.08 59.59
N VAL A 20 -19.98 22.64 58.37
CA VAL A 20 -20.49 21.94 57.21
C VAL A 20 -19.42 20.95 56.79
N LEU A 21 -19.62 19.68 57.17
CA LEU A 21 -18.90 18.56 56.61
C LEU A 21 -19.25 18.44 55.11
N SER A 22 -18.43 19.03 54.23
CA SER A 22 -18.55 18.81 52.81
C SER A 22 -18.08 17.38 52.51
N PRO A 23 -18.90 16.49 51.95
CA PRO A 23 -18.40 15.24 51.46
C PRO A 23 -17.52 15.53 50.21
N THR A 24 -16.20 15.40 50.34
CA THR A 24 -15.31 15.31 49.19
C THR A 24 -15.69 14.08 48.40
N ALA A 25 -16.48 14.30 47.35
CA ALA A 25 -16.69 13.27 46.33
C ALA A 25 -15.36 12.93 45.70
N LEU A 26 -14.77 11.82 46.13
CA LEU A 26 -13.62 11.20 45.50
C LEU A 26 -14.07 10.80 44.10
N LEU A 27 -13.80 11.65 43.10
CA LEU A 27 -13.91 11.29 41.67
C LEU A 27 -12.97 10.11 41.46
N ALA A 28 -13.52 8.91 41.49
CA ALA A 28 -12.83 7.72 41.04
C ALA A 28 -12.46 7.96 39.58
N GLN A 29 -11.21 8.31 39.33
CA GLN A 29 -10.67 8.29 37.99
C GLN A 29 -10.80 6.84 37.52
N ALA A 30 -11.65 6.62 36.49
CA ALA A 30 -11.67 5.36 35.78
C ALA A 30 -10.22 5.06 35.33
N PRO A 31 -9.75 3.81 35.49
CA PRO A 31 -8.44 3.43 34.99
C PRO A 31 -8.37 3.82 33.50
N PRO A 32 -7.25 4.38 33.03
CA PRO A 32 -7.08 4.66 31.61
C PRO A 32 -7.40 3.37 30.85
N ALA A 33 -8.32 3.47 29.90
CA ALA A 33 -8.59 2.36 28.98
C ALA A 33 -7.24 1.88 28.43
N PRO A 34 -7.00 0.56 28.36
CA PRO A 34 -5.77 0.05 27.76
C PRO A 34 -5.66 0.71 26.36
N PRO A 35 -4.44 1.12 25.95
CA PRO A 35 -4.26 1.63 24.61
C PRO A 35 -4.88 0.58 23.70
N VAL A 36 -5.84 1.01 22.90
CA VAL A 36 -6.33 0.21 21.77
C VAL A 36 -5.06 0.11 20.92
N GLU A 37 -4.27 -0.97 21.10
CA GLU A 37 -3.32 -1.39 20.08
C GLU A 37 -4.17 -1.48 18.84
N GLY A 38 -4.07 -0.41 18.03
CA GLY A 38 -4.78 -0.34 16.80
C GLY A 38 -4.48 -1.64 16.11
N ALA A 39 -5.52 -2.37 15.75
CA ALA A 39 -5.38 -3.46 14.83
C ALA A 39 -4.61 -2.88 13.64
N VAL A 40 -3.27 -2.99 13.69
CA VAL A 40 -2.40 -2.87 12.53
C VAL A 40 -3.04 -3.85 11.60
N GLY A 41 -3.78 -3.33 10.61
CA GLY A 41 -4.69 -4.12 9.80
C GLY A 41 -3.91 -5.35 9.37
N ALA A 42 -4.42 -6.53 9.72
CA ALA A 42 -3.77 -7.77 9.38
C ALA A 42 -3.37 -7.63 7.93
N GLU A 43 -2.07 -7.58 7.67
CA GLU A 43 -1.54 -7.37 6.33
C GLU A 43 -2.09 -8.51 5.50
N LEU A 44 -3.05 -8.17 4.64
CA LEU A 44 -3.74 -9.16 3.81
C LEU A 44 -2.66 -9.83 2.98
N GLU A 45 -2.43 -11.12 3.22
CA GLU A 45 -1.49 -11.91 2.45
C GLU A 45 -1.79 -11.73 0.97
N ALA A 46 -0.79 -11.30 0.20
CA ALA A 46 -0.94 -11.03 -1.21
C ALA A 46 -0.73 -12.31 -2.02
N THR A 47 -1.71 -12.67 -2.82
CA THR A 47 -1.53 -13.76 -3.80
C THR A 47 -0.74 -13.23 -5.00
N PRO A 48 0.46 -13.75 -5.32
CA PRO A 48 1.23 -13.28 -6.45
C PRO A 48 0.61 -13.72 -7.78
N VAL A 49 0.56 -12.78 -8.74
CA VAL A 49 0.12 -13.02 -10.11
C VAL A 49 1.14 -12.41 -11.07
N SER A 50 1.74 -13.23 -11.93
CA SER A 50 2.69 -12.76 -12.94
C SER A 50 2.11 -12.91 -14.34
N LEU A 51 2.26 -11.88 -15.17
CA LEU A 51 1.89 -11.92 -16.58
C LEU A 51 2.84 -11.06 -17.42
N LEU A 52 2.84 -11.29 -18.73
CA LEU A 52 3.64 -10.52 -19.66
C LEU A 52 2.83 -9.34 -20.24
N VAL A 53 3.53 -8.29 -20.63
CA VAL A 53 2.93 -7.18 -21.37
C VAL A 53 2.22 -7.68 -22.61
N GLY A 54 1.00 -7.21 -22.87
CA GLY A 54 0.16 -7.65 -23.98
C GLY A 54 -0.44 -9.05 -23.82
N ARG A 55 -0.30 -9.67 -22.66
CA ARG A 55 -0.93 -10.95 -22.33
C ARG A 55 -2.03 -10.76 -21.31
N SER A 56 -2.96 -11.71 -21.29
CA SER A 56 -4.07 -11.76 -20.36
C SER A 56 -4.09 -13.09 -19.62
N THR A 57 -4.57 -13.07 -18.39
CA THR A 57 -4.79 -14.28 -17.59
C THR A 57 -6.17 -14.22 -16.93
N VAL A 58 -6.79 -15.38 -16.73
CA VAL A 58 -8.05 -15.49 -16.00
C VAL A 58 -7.75 -15.86 -14.55
N ILE A 59 -8.31 -15.11 -13.62
CA ILE A 59 -8.19 -15.38 -12.20
C ILE A 59 -9.57 -15.83 -11.69
N ASP A 60 -9.60 -17.03 -11.09
CA ASP A 60 -10.77 -17.49 -10.34
C ASP A 60 -10.63 -17.06 -8.88
N THR A 61 -11.60 -16.33 -8.39
CA THR A 61 -11.61 -15.80 -7.03
C THR A 61 -12.26 -16.75 -6.02
N GLY A 62 -12.82 -17.86 -6.49
CA GLY A 62 -13.47 -18.89 -5.66
C GLY A 62 -14.83 -18.48 -5.07
N ALA A 63 -15.22 -17.20 -5.18
CA ALA A 63 -16.49 -16.68 -4.68
C ALA A 63 -16.93 -15.45 -5.51
N PRO A 64 -18.25 -15.11 -5.50
CA PRO A 64 -18.79 -14.03 -6.31
C PRO A 64 -18.16 -12.68 -5.99
N ILE A 65 -17.71 -12.01 -7.04
CA ILE A 65 -17.06 -10.70 -7.02
C ILE A 65 -18.14 -9.63 -6.81
N ALA A 66 -17.90 -8.72 -5.87
CA ALA A 66 -18.68 -7.50 -5.67
C ALA A 66 -18.00 -6.29 -6.33
N ARG A 67 -16.69 -6.17 -6.16
CA ARG A 67 -15.89 -5.05 -6.68
C ARG A 67 -14.44 -5.45 -6.89
N VAL A 68 -13.80 -4.86 -7.89
CA VAL A 68 -12.35 -4.95 -8.15
C VAL A 68 -11.76 -3.54 -8.15
N SER A 69 -10.55 -3.39 -7.63
CA SER A 69 -9.79 -2.15 -7.69
C SER A 69 -8.32 -2.46 -7.94
N LEU A 70 -7.71 -1.74 -8.87
CA LEU A 70 -6.27 -1.78 -9.13
C LEU A 70 -5.64 -0.45 -8.69
N THR A 71 -4.40 -0.50 -8.21
CA THR A 71 -3.68 0.72 -7.79
C THR A 71 -3.18 1.54 -8.99
N SER A 72 -3.03 0.93 -10.17
CA SER A 72 -2.70 1.64 -11.43
C SER A 72 -3.33 0.94 -12.62
N ALA A 73 -4.21 1.65 -13.33
CA ALA A 73 -4.85 1.19 -14.55
C ALA A 73 -3.93 1.25 -15.80
N ASP A 74 -2.78 1.93 -15.68
CA ASP A 74 -1.79 2.00 -16.77
C ASP A 74 -0.98 0.70 -16.87
N ILE A 75 -0.73 0.04 -15.75
CA ILE A 75 0.08 -1.18 -15.69
C ILE A 75 -0.76 -2.40 -16.02
N ALA A 76 -1.96 -2.52 -15.48
CA ALA A 76 -2.88 -3.60 -15.77
C ALA A 76 -4.33 -3.16 -15.72
N ASP A 77 -5.20 -3.90 -16.39
CA ASP A 77 -6.64 -3.71 -16.38
C ASP A 77 -7.33 -5.02 -16.02
N ALA A 78 -8.46 -4.94 -15.30
CA ALA A 78 -9.22 -6.11 -14.87
C ALA A 78 -10.69 -5.99 -15.28
N LEU A 79 -11.17 -7.01 -15.97
CA LEU A 79 -12.56 -7.12 -16.41
C LEU A 79 -13.21 -8.35 -15.75
N VAL A 80 -14.33 -8.15 -15.05
CA VAL A 80 -15.12 -9.26 -14.50
C VAL A 80 -15.85 -9.95 -15.65
N THR A 81 -15.52 -11.21 -15.93
CA THR A 81 -16.07 -12.01 -17.03
C THR A 81 -17.18 -12.93 -16.58
N SER A 82 -17.18 -13.34 -15.31
CA SER A 82 -18.24 -14.13 -14.70
C SER A 82 -18.35 -13.78 -13.20
N PRO A 83 -19.36 -14.27 -12.48
CA PRO A 83 -19.49 -13.95 -11.05
C PRO A 83 -18.23 -14.22 -10.23
N ASN A 84 -17.45 -15.26 -10.54
CA ASN A 84 -16.26 -15.67 -9.78
C ASN A 84 -14.96 -15.46 -10.54
N GLN A 85 -14.99 -14.95 -11.78
CA GLN A 85 -13.80 -14.86 -12.62
C GLN A 85 -13.60 -13.45 -13.15
N LEU A 86 -12.35 -13.04 -13.17
CA LEU A 86 -11.90 -11.82 -13.82
C LEU A 86 -10.77 -12.12 -14.81
N LEU A 87 -10.78 -11.38 -15.91
CA LEU A 87 -9.70 -11.34 -16.88
C LEU A 87 -8.78 -10.20 -16.53
N LEU A 88 -7.50 -10.50 -16.33
CA LEU A 88 -6.46 -9.52 -16.03
C LEU A 88 -5.58 -9.33 -17.27
N ASN A 89 -5.45 -8.09 -17.73
CA ASN A 89 -4.68 -7.70 -18.91
C ASN A 89 -3.43 -6.94 -18.51
N GLY A 90 -2.24 -7.37 -18.90
CA GLY A 90 -0.98 -6.65 -18.69
C GLY A 90 -0.76 -5.60 -19.78
N LYS A 91 -0.64 -4.33 -19.41
CA LYS A 91 -0.50 -3.20 -20.36
C LYS A 91 0.93 -2.68 -20.41
N MET A 92 1.50 -2.38 -19.25
CA MET A 92 2.87 -1.85 -19.12
C MET A 92 3.63 -2.60 -18.02
N PRO A 93 4.96 -2.66 -18.09
CA PRO A 93 5.75 -3.30 -17.05
C PRO A 93 5.63 -2.57 -15.72
N GLY A 94 5.51 -3.33 -14.64
CA GLY A 94 5.40 -2.79 -13.28
C GLY A 94 4.75 -3.78 -12.34
N THR A 95 4.73 -3.44 -11.05
CA THR A 95 4.05 -4.21 -10.00
C THR A 95 3.00 -3.35 -9.34
N ILE A 96 1.79 -3.89 -9.20
CA ILE A 96 0.65 -3.21 -8.59
C ILE A 96 -0.08 -4.14 -7.64
N SER A 97 -0.88 -3.56 -6.74
CA SER A 97 -1.85 -4.31 -5.95
C SER A 97 -3.22 -4.27 -6.61
N MET A 98 -3.88 -5.42 -6.63
CA MET A 98 -5.28 -5.56 -7.01
C MET A 98 -6.07 -6.07 -5.80
N PHE A 99 -7.17 -5.41 -5.51
CA PHE A 99 -8.09 -5.75 -4.42
C PHE A 99 -9.40 -6.26 -5.00
N VAL A 100 -9.84 -7.41 -4.52
CA VAL A 100 -11.10 -8.04 -4.93
C VAL A 100 -11.99 -8.21 -3.70
N TRP A 101 -13.10 -7.46 -3.64
CA TRP A 101 -14.15 -7.62 -2.65
C TRP A 101 -15.14 -8.65 -3.13
N GLN A 102 -15.35 -9.68 -2.33
CA GLN A 102 -16.34 -10.72 -2.60
C GLN A 102 -17.69 -10.33 -1.98
N ARG A 103 -18.80 -10.82 -2.55
CA ARG A 103 -20.16 -10.53 -2.04
C ARG A 103 -20.37 -11.02 -0.61
N GLY A 104 -19.64 -12.04 -0.17
CA GLY A 104 -19.63 -12.53 1.21
C GLY A 104 -18.85 -11.64 2.20
N GLY A 105 -18.35 -10.48 1.78
CA GLY A 105 -17.60 -9.53 2.62
C GLY A 105 -16.09 -9.81 2.70
N ALA A 106 -15.60 -10.93 2.19
CA ALA A 106 -14.17 -11.21 2.18
C ALA A 106 -13.43 -10.30 1.20
N LEU A 107 -12.21 -9.88 1.59
CA LEU A 107 -11.29 -9.10 0.77
C LEU A 107 -10.07 -9.96 0.44
N ARG A 108 -9.73 -10.04 -0.85
CA ARG A 108 -8.49 -10.67 -1.33
C ARG A 108 -7.58 -9.63 -1.94
N ARG A 109 -6.30 -9.71 -1.62
CA ARG A 109 -5.24 -8.90 -2.22
C ARG A 109 -4.43 -9.77 -3.17
N TYR A 110 -4.17 -9.24 -4.34
CA TYR A 110 -3.27 -9.83 -5.33
C TYR A 110 -2.12 -8.86 -5.59
N GLU A 111 -0.91 -9.39 -5.68
CA GLU A 111 0.25 -8.65 -6.16
C GLU A 111 0.47 -8.99 -7.62
N VAL A 112 0.18 -8.04 -8.49
CA VAL A 112 0.23 -8.22 -9.95
C VAL A 112 1.55 -7.69 -10.47
N ALA A 113 2.42 -8.59 -10.96
CA ALA A 113 3.68 -8.26 -11.61
C ALA A 113 3.53 -8.42 -13.13
N VAL A 114 3.54 -7.31 -13.85
CA VAL A 114 3.56 -7.29 -15.32
C VAL A 114 4.99 -7.13 -15.79
N GLN A 115 5.50 -8.11 -16.56
CA GLN A 115 6.88 -8.17 -17.01
C GLN A 115 6.96 -8.06 -18.54
N ARG A 116 8.10 -7.58 -19.04
CA ARG A 116 8.40 -7.62 -20.47
C ARG A 116 8.73 -9.06 -20.91
N ASP A 117 8.31 -9.42 -22.11
CA ASP A 117 8.80 -10.64 -22.75
C ASP A 117 10.21 -10.38 -23.32
N LEU A 118 11.22 -10.86 -22.64
CA LEU A 118 12.62 -10.72 -23.04
C LEU A 118 13.17 -11.93 -23.80
N ALA A 119 12.36 -12.93 -24.09
CA ALA A 119 12.81 -14.15 -24.77
C ALA A 119 13.45 -13.84 -26.14
N ARG A 120 12.87 -12.90 -26.89
CA ARG A 120 13.40 -12.44 -28.17
C ARG A 120 14.73 -11.71 -28.02
N LEU A 121 14.84 -10.80 -27.02
CA LEU A 121 16.09 -10.10 -26.72
C LEU A 121 17.18 -11.09 -26.33
N GLN A 122 16.89 -12.03 -25.44
CA GLN A 122 17.85 -13.07 -25.04
C GLN A 122 18.32 -13.93 -26.23
N GLY A 123 17.40 -14.28 -27.16
CA GLY A 123 17.73 -14.96 -28.39
C GLY A 123 18.71 -14.18 -29.27
N GLN A 124 18.44 -12.88 -29.49
CA GLN A 124 19.32 -12.02 -30.27
C GLN A 124 20.68 -11.80 -29.58
N LEU A 125 20.74 -11.63 -28.26
CA LEU A 125 22.01 -11.52 -27.55
C LEU A 125 22.86 -12.79 -27.71
N LYS A 126 22.27 -13.99 -27.65
CA LYS A 126 22.97 -15.25 -27.86
C LYS A 126 23.48 -15.40 -29.31
N GLU A 127 22.70 -14.94 -30.28
CA GLU A 127 23.07 -14.99 -31.69
C GLU A 127 24.23 -14.03 -32.04
N LEU A 128 24.14 -12.79 -31.55
CA LEU A 128 25.13 -11.73 -31.83
C LEU A 128 26.41 -11.85 -30.99
N PHE A 129 26.30 -12.44 -29.79
CA PHE A 129 27.40 -12.56 -28.83
C PHE A 129 27.55 -14.02 -28.33
N PRO A 130 27.77 -15.00 -29.18
CA PRO A 130 27.69 -16.43 -28.81
C PRO A 130 28.76 -16.87 -27.79
N SER A 131 29.87 -16.13 -27.69
CA SER A 131 30.95 -16.39 -26.73
C SER A 131 30.78 -15.68 -25.40
N GLN A 132 29.71 -14.93 -25.21
CA GLN A 132 29.48 -14.10 -24.04
C GLN A 132 28.28 -14.62 -23.24
N ALA A 133 28.46 -14.74 -21.93
CA ALA A 133 27.37 -15.05 -21.02
C ALA A 133 26.63 -13.76 -20.63
N ILE A 134 25.70 -13.33 -21.49
CA ILE A 134 24.90 -12.11 -21.25
C ILE A 134 23.46 -12.53 -20.98
N GLU A 135 22.91 -12.03 -19.87
CA GLU A 135 21.54 -12.23 -19.47
C GLU A 135 20.80 -10.89 -19.38
N ALA A 136 19.53 -10.90 -19.76
CA ALA A 136 18.65 -9.74 -19.66
C ALA A 136 17.50 -10.06 -18.71
N HIS A 137 17.26 -9.19 -17.74
CA HIS A 137 16.20 -9.29 -16.75
C HIS A 137 15.30 -8.06 -16.80
N SER A 138 13.99 -8.25 -16.63
CA SER A 138 13.05 -7.15 -16.49
C SER A 138 12.97 -6.72 -15.03
N ASN A 139 13.21 -5.41 -14.78
CA ASN A 139 13.00 -4.80 -13.48
C ASN A 139 12.04 -3.61 -13.63
N GLY A 140 10.74 -3.89 -13.53
CA GLY A 140 9.71 -2.90 -13.82
C GLY A 140 9.85 -2.37 -15.24
N ARG A 141 10.10 -1.06 -15.38
CA ARG A 141 10.26 -0.40 -16.69
C ARG A 141 11.66 -0.61 -17.30
N GLN A 142 12.65 -1.01 -16.51
CA GLN A 142 14.04 -1.16 -16.92
C GLN A 142 14.36 -2.58 -17.40
N ILE A 143 15.34 -2.66 -18.29
CA ILE A 143 16.02 -3.92 -18.62
C ILE A 143 17.39 -3.88 -17.97
N VAL A 144 17.65 -4.83 -17.08
CA VAL A 144 18.95 -5.00 -16.43
C VAL A 144 19.73 -6.04 -17.20
N LEU A 145 20.93 -5.66 -17.69
CA LEU A 145 21.85 -6.55 -18.35
C LEU A 145 22.91 -7.02 -17.34
N SER A 146 23.17 -8.31 -17.31
CA SER A 146 24.18 -8.92 -16.46
C SER A 146 25.06 -9.87 -17.28
N GLY A 147 26.32 -9.99 -16.87
CA GLY A 147 27.27 -10.89 -17.56
C GLY A 147 28.68 -10.36 -17.59
N THR A 148 29.55 -11.07 -18.27
CA THR A 148 30.96 -10.68 -18.45
C THR A 148 31.27 -10.57 -19.93
N VAL A 149 31.82 -9.44 -20.32
CA VAL A 149 32.22 -9.13 -21.70
C VAL A 149 33.69 -8.67 -21.75
N PRO A 150 34.42 -8.90 -22.87
CA PRO A 150 35.85 -8.65 -22.92
C PRO A 150 36.24 -7.16 -22.95
N ASP A 151 35.42 -6.32 -23.54
CA ASP A 151 35.73 -4.92 -23.72
C ASP A 151 34.50 -3.99 -23.73
N LYS A 152 34.76 -2.68 -23.69
CA LYS A 152 33.73 -1.63 -23.67
C LYS A 152 32.93 -1.52 -24.96
N ASP A 153 33.51 -1.89 -26.09
CA ASP A 153 32.82 -1.80 -27.39
C ASP A 153 31.74 -2.88 -27.48
N VAL A 154 32.00 -4.05 -26.89
CA VAL A 154 30.97 -5.09 -26.75
C VAL A 154 29.84 -4.62 -25.81
N VAL A 155 30.18 -3.98 -24.68
CA VAL A 155 29.16 -3.39 -23.77
C VAL A 155 28.25 -2.43 -24.54
N ALA A 156 28.85 -1.49 -25.29
CA ALA A 156 28.08 -0.50 -26.04
C ALA A 156 27.10 -1.15 -27.03
N ARG A 157 27.55 -2.18 -27.75
CA ARG A 157 26.71 -2.92 -28.73
C ARG A 157 25.59 -3.72 -28.05
N VAL A 158 25.88 -4.34 -26.91
CA VAL A 158 24.84 -5.06 -26.11
C VAL A 158 23.77 -4.10 -25.63
N VAL A 159 24.15 -2.94 -25.11
CA VAL A 159 23.24 -1.86 -24.69
C VAL A 159 22.41 -1.36 -25.88
N ASP A 160 23.03 -1.17 -27.07
CA ASP A 160 22.33 -0.74 -28.28
C ASP A 160 21.26 -1.74 -28.73
N VAL A 161 21.57 -3.04 -28.67
CA VAL A 161 20.59 -4.10 -28.98
C VAL A 161 19.44 -4.07 -27.98
N ALA A 162 19.74 -3.96 -26.68
CA ALA A 162 18.70 -3.94 -25.64
C ALA A 162 17.86 -2.65 -25.71
N ALA A 163 18.44 -1.52 -26.12
CA ALA A 163 17.71 -0.26 -26.28
C ALA A 163 16.58 -0.32 -27.32
N GLY A 164 16.65 -1.25 -28.27
CA GLY A 164 15.55 -1.51 -29.20
C GLY A 164 14.31 -2.15 -28.57
N TYR A 165 14.40 -2.57 -27.32
CA TYR A 165 13.31 -3.22 -26.56
C TYR A 165 12.70 -2.35 -25.45
N VAL A 166 13.18 -1.12 -25.28
CA VAL A 166 12.68 -0.12 -24.31
C VAL A 166 12.24 1.14 -25.04
N GLU A 167 11.44 1.96 -24.38
CA GLU A 167 11.02 3.24 -24.95
C GLU A 167 12.16 4.29 -24.89
N ARG A 168 13.00 4.21 -23.88
CA ARG A 168 14.12 5.12 -23.64
C ARG A 168 15.40 4.33 -23.38
N ARG A 169 16.50 4.74 -24.03
CA ARG A 169 17.81 4.09 -23.87
C ARG A 169 18.27 4.05 -22.41
N GLU A 170 17.93 5.06 -21.64
CA GLU A 170 18.25 5.14 -20.20
C GLU A 170 17.56 4.09 -19.32
N ASP A 171 16.57 3.38 -19.87
CA ASP A 171 15.89 2.26 -19.20
C ASP A 171 16.68 0.93 -19.37
N VAL A 172 17.86 0.94 -19.99
CA VAL A 172 18.83 -0.18 -20.03
C VAL A 172 19.96 0.10 -19.04
N VAL A 173 20.16 -0.83 -18.09
CA VAL A 173 21.14 -0.73 -16.99
C VAL A 173 22.04 -1.96 -16.96
#